data_5fcf57d2b2cf5197678cec3502667147
#
_entry.id   5fcf57d2b2cf5197678cec3502667147
#
_cell.length_a   1.000
_cell.length_b   1.000
_cell.length_c   1.000
_cell.angle_alpha   90.00
_cell.angle_beta   90.00
_cell.angle_gamma   90.00
#
_symmetry.space_group_name_H-M   'P 1'
#
loop_
_entity.id
_entity.type
_entity.pdbx_description
1 polymer ?
#
loop_
_entity_poly.entity_id
_entity_poly.type
_entity_poly.pdbx_seq_one_letter_code
_entity_poly.pdbx_strand_id
1 'polypeptide(L)'
;MLLVHGFLGTRGTMMPLAKRFQDDGRTTFTYHHGTFQLRSLLSGAQELVEHIDRLQRTLGVERFDVVGFSMGGLIALQAVKFMQAHRAIRRLALLGAPTDGTWVGLLGVATMGLLSQSVWQCLPTSDFIADLRAAPLPPGLRVRQIHASQDALCPLPEPLEGIDRDHDFIVLPGGHSSLVVSHGFYRELKSFFEESHGDDARSPGGHDAEAAAE
;
A
#
# COMPACT_ATOMS: atom_id res chain seq x y z
N MET A 1 -1.04 11.91 -1.86
CA MET A 1 -1.34 10.46 -1.86
C MET A 1 -0.56 9.78 -2.96
N LEU A 2 -0.04 8.58 -2.71
CA LEU A 2 0.73 7.80 -3.68
C LEU A 2 0.01 6.48 -3.99
N LEU A 3 -0.17 6.16 -5.27
CA LEU A 3 -0.83 4.95 -5.74
C LEU A 3 0.20 4.04 -6.42
N VAL A 4 0.35 2.81 -5.91
CA VAL A 4 1.31 1.80 -6.38
C VAL A 4 0.53 0.68 -7.06
N HIS A 5 0.73 0.50 -8.38
CA HIS A 5 -0.02 -0.49 -9.18
C HIS A 5 0.52 -1.92 -9.03
N GLY A 6 -0.30 -2.89 -9.40
CA GLY A 6 0.04 -4.31 -9.37
C GLY A 6 0.81 -4.81 -10.60
N PHE A 7 0.97 -6.15 -10.69
CA PHE A 7 1.65 -6.84 -11.79
C PHE A 7 1.03 -6.49 -13.16
N LEU A 8 1.86 -6.30 -14.18
CA LEU A 8 1.48 -5.83 -15.52
C LEU A 8 0.64 -4.54 -15.52
N GLY A 9 0.48 -3.92 -14.35
CA GLY A 9 -0.23 -2.66 -14.24
C GLY A 9 0.55 -1.53 -14.91
N THR A 10 -0.20 -0.56 -15.37
CA THR A 10 0.32 0.71 -15.88
C THR A 10 -0.27 1.84 -15.03
N ARG A 11 0.19 3.06 -15.26
CA ARG A 11 -0.47 4.24 -14.67
C ARG A 11 -1.98 4.23 -14.94
N GLY A 12 -2.40 3.72 -16.12
CA GLY A 12 -3.81 3.61 -16.51
C GLY A 12 -4.64 2.72 -15.58
N THR A 13 -4.05 1.67 -15.00
CA THR A 13 -4.75 0.78 -14.06
C THR A 13 -5.25 1.53 -12.83
N MET A 14 -4.48 2.48 -12.32
CA MET A 14 -4.84 3.27 -11.13
C MET A 14 -5.61 4.55 -11.44
N MET A 15 -5.80 4.88 -12.73
CA MET A 15 -6.47 6.12 -13.14
C MET A 15 -7.90 6.28 -12.60
N PRO A 16 -8.77 5.24 -12.59
CA PRO A 16 -10.12 5.39 -12.02
C PRO A 16 -10.08 5.80 -10.55
N LEU A 17 -9.17 5.21 -9.79
CA LEU A 17 -9.00 5.52 -8.37
C LEU A 17 -8.36 6.90 -8.18
N ALA A 18 -7.31 7.20 -8.95
CA ALA A 18 -6.65 8.50 -8.92
C ALA A 18 -7.64 9.65 -9.20
N LYS A 19 -8.47 9.48 -10.25
CA LYS A 19 -9.45 10.50 -10.61
C LYS A 19 -10.44 10.76 -9.48
N ARG A 20 -10.97 9.73 -8.83
CA ARG A 20 -11.91 9.92 -7.70
C ARG A 20 -11.29 10.69 -6.55
N PHE A 21 -10.05 10.35 -6.17
CA PHE A 21 -9.36 11.10 -5.14
C PHE A 21 -9.04 12.54 -5.55
N GLN A 22 -8.75 12.79 -6.83
CA GLN A 22 -8.57 14.14 -7.35
C GLN A 22 -9.88 14.93 -7.36
N ASP A 23 -11.00 14.30 -7.75
CA ASP A 23 -12.33 14.91 -7.70
C ASP A 23 -12.74 15.27 -6.26
N ASP A 24 -12.23 14.53 -5.26
CA ASP A 24 -12.38 14.85 -3.83
C ASP A 24 -11.30 15.83 -3.31
N GLY A 25 -10.54 16.48 -4.18
CA GLY A 25 -9.55 17.50 -3.84
C GLY A 25 -8.20 16.98 -3.34
N ARG A 26 -7.92 15.69 -3.46
CA ARG A 26 -6.63 15.12 -3.04
C ARG A 26 -5.61 15.12 -4.17
N THR A 27 -4.42 15.64 -3.92
CA THR A 27 -3.29 15.49 -4.85
C THR A 27 -2.84 14.03 -4.87
N THR A 28 -2.87 13.39 -6.04
CA THR A 28 -2.50 12.00 -6.24
C THR A 28 -1.31 11.85 -7.19
N PHE A 29 -0.41 10.97 -6.84
CA PHE A 29 0.71 10.54 -7.67
C PHE A 29 0.57 9.05 -7.94
N THR A 30 0.80 8.63 -9.19
CA THR A 30 0.86 7.21 -9.54
C THR A 30 2.32 6.82 -9.69
N TYR A 31 2.78 5.90 -8.87
CA TYR A 31 4.12 5.34 -8.99
C TYR A 31 4.16 4.33 -10.14
N HIS A 32 5.16 4.48 -11.00
CA HIS A 32 5.43 3.55 -12.07
C HIS A 32 6.79 2.89 -11.81
N HIS A 33 6.75 1.66 -11.36
CA HIS A 33 7.93 0.82 -11.35
C HIS A 33 8.01 0.07 -12.68
N GLY A 34 9.10 0.18 -13.36
CA GLY A 34 9.46 -0.34 -14.71
C GLY A 34 8.47 -1.24 -15.44
N THR A 35 8.48 -1.17 -16.74
CA THR A 35 7.60 -1.97 -17.61
C THR A 35 7.86 -3.47 -17.35
N PHE A 36 6.78 -4.24 -17.14
CA PHE A 36 6.76 -5.70 -16.97
C PHE A 36 7.13 -6.28 -15.61
N GLN A 37 7.58 -5.50 -14.62
CA GLN A 37 7.86 -6.00 -13.26
C GLN A 37 8.52 -7.39 -13.21
N LEU A 38 9.45 -7.64 -14.13
CA LEU A 38 10.20 -8.90 -14.21
C LEU A 38 11.30 -8.96 -13.12
N ARG A 39 11.62 -7.82 -12.51
CA ARG A 39 12.60 -7.69 -11.43
C ARG A 39 12.01 -8.17 -10.10
N SER A 40 12.87 -8.31 -9.12
CA SER A 40 12.45 -8.74 -7.79
C SER A 40 11.55 -7.68 -7.09
N LEU A 41 10.65 -8.12 -6.23
CA LEU A 41 9.83 -7.24 -5.39
C LEU A 41 10.69 -6.38 -4.45
N LEU A 42 11.86 -6.88 -4.05
CA LEU A 42 12.84 -6.14 -3.28
C LEU A 42 13.36 -4.91 -4.04
N SER A 43 13.70 -5.09 -5.32
CA SER A 43 14.11 -3.96 -6.19
C SER A 43 12.97 -2.96 -6.35
N GLY A 44 11.74 -3.44 -6.54
CA GLY A 44 10.56 -2.58 -6.63
C GLY A 44 10.32 -1.77 -5.35
N ALA A 45 10.55 -2.38 -4.18
CA ALA A 45 10.42 -1.69 -2.90
C ALA A 45 11.52 -0.62 -2.72
N GLN A 46 12.76 -0.92 -3.13
CA GLN A 46 13.85 0.04 -3.09
C GLN A 46 13.58 1.25 -4.00
N GLU A 47 13.15 1.00 -5.24
CA GLU A 47 12.77 2.05 -6.18
C GLU A 47 11.59 2.90 -5.65
N LEU A 48 10.64 2.28 -4.93
CA LEU A 48 9.52 2.99 -4.29
C LEU A 48 10.05 3.94 -3.19
N VAL A 49 10.97 3.49 -2.34
CA VAL A 49 11.60 4.34 -1.31
C VAL A 49 12.29 5.53 -1.95
N GLU A 50 13.13 5.31 -2.96
CA GLU A 50 13.80 6.38 -3.68
C GLU A 50 12.83 7.36 -4.34
N HIS A 51 11.69 6.85 -4.82
CA HIS A 51 10.64 7.70 -5.40
C HIS A 51 9.97 8.58 -4.33
N ILE A 52 9.65 8.01 -3.17
CA ILE A 52 9.10 8.73 -2.02
C ILE A 52 10.07 9.84 -1.59
N ASP A 53 11.36 9.53 -1.45
CA ASP A 53 12.38 10.50 -1.08
C ASP A 53 12.49 11.65 -2.08
N ARG A 54 12.39 11.36 -3.37
CA ARG A 54 12.35 12.41 -4.42
C ARG A 54 11.12 13.29 -4.28
N LEU A 55 9.94 12.69 -4.06
CA LEU A 55 8.69 13.44 -3.87
C LEU A 55 8.75 14.33 -2.62
N GLN A 56 9.30 13.83 -1.50
CA GLN A 56 9.47 14.62 -0.27
C GLN A 56 10.32 15.86 -0.54
N ARG A 57 11.48 15.70 -1.20
CA ARG A 57 12.37 16.82 -1.54
C ARG A 57 11.73 17.81 -2.51
N THR A 58 10.97 17.30 -3.50
CA THR A 58 10.40 18.18 -4.55
C THR A 58 9.16 18.93 -4.08
N LEU A 59 8.35 18.29 -3.23
CA LEU A 59 7.04 18.83 -2.83
C LEU A 59 7.06 19.46 -1.42
N GLY A 60 8.12 19.27 -0.65
CA GLY A 60 8.17 19.69 0.75
C GLY A 60 7.16 18.96 1.65
N VAL A 61 6.74 17.75 1.27
CA VAL A 61 5.75 16.94 2.00
C VAL A 61 6.47 15.91 2.84
N GLU A 62 6.22 15.87 4.14
CA GLU A 62 6.90 14.96 5.06
C GLU A 62 6.37 13.52 4.95
N ARG A 63 5.05 13.35 4.84
CA ARG A 63 4.41 12.02 4.88
C ARG A 63 3.33 11.85 3.83
N PHE A 64 3.20 10.65 3.32
CA PHE A 64 2.23 10.25 2.29
C PHE A 64 1.21 9.25 2.83
N ASP A 65 -0.01 9.33 2.33
CA ASP A 65 -0.95 8.21 2.32
C ASP A 65 -0.66 7.36 1.08
N VAL A 66 -0.59 6.04 1.24
CA VAL A 66 -0.22 5.11 0.17
C VAL A 66 -1.31 4.07 -0.04
N VAL A 67 -1.66 3.82 -1.31
CA VAL A 67 -2.47 2.67 -1.72
C VAL A 67 -1.58 1.73 -2.52
N GLY A 68 -1.37 0.53 -2.03
CA GLY A 68 -0.71 -0.55 -2.75
C GLY A 68 -1.73 -1.54 -3.31
N PHE A 69 -1.90 -1.56 -4.63
CA PHE A 69 -2.84 -2.46 -5.29
C PHE A 69 -2.16 -3.76 -5.70
N SER A 70 -2.77 -4.93 -5.34
CA SER A 70 -2.27 -6.24 -5.75
C SER A 70 -0.78 -6.41 -5.35
N MET A 71 0.09 -6.80 -6.27
CA MET A 71 1.54 -6.89 -6.04
C MET A 71 2.16 -5.56 -5.57
N GLY A 72 1.60 -4.41 -5.96
CA GLY A 72 2.02 -3.10 -5.44
C GLY A 72 1.85 -2.97 -3.93
N GLY A 73 0.91 -3.70 -3.34
CA GLY A 73 0.75 -3.82 -1.90
C GLY A 73 1.91 -4.57 -1.23
N LEU A 74 2.40 -5.65 -1.86
CA LEU A 74 3.59 -6.38 -1.37
C LEU A 74 4.84 -5.51 -1.42
N ILE A 75 5.02 -4.75 -2.50
CA ILE A 75 6.12 -3.78 -2.67
C ILE A 75 6.07 -2.72 -1.56
N ALA A 76 4.91 -2.13 -1.33
CA ALA A 76 4.73 -1.12 -0.27
C ALA A 76 4.95 -1.72 1.12
N LEU A 77 4.44 -2.93 1.37
CA LEU A 77 4.62 -3.63 2.64
C LEU A 77 6.09 -3.97 2.90
N GLN A 78 6.84 -4.42 1.88
CA GLN A 78 8.28 -4.65 1.93
C GLN A 78 9.02 -3.35 2.30
N ALA A 79 8.67 -2.25 1.65
CA ALA A 79 9.29 -0.95 1.91
C ALA A 79 9.07 -0.48 3.35
N VAL A 80 7.86 -0.64 3.92
CA VAL A 80 7.57 -0.18 5.29
C VAL A 80 8.17 -1.10 6.34
N LYS A 81 8.18 -2.43 6.15
CA LYS A 81 8.68 -3.38 7.13
C LYS A 81 10.21 -3.45 7.18
N PHE A 82 10.89 -3.36 6.04
CA PHE A 82 12.32 -3.65 5.94
C PHE A 82 13.20 -2.47 5.50
N MET A 83 12.60 -1.40 4.92
CA MET A 83 13.36 -0.27 4.37
C MET A 83 13.00 1.07 5.02
N GLN A 84 12.38 1.05 6.19
CA GLN A 84 12.03 2.23 6.99
C GLN A 84 11.10 3.24 6.29
N ALA A 85 10.44 2.87 5.19
CA ALA A 85 9.51 3.76 4.48
C ALA A 85 8.32 4.23 5.35
N HIS A 86 8.02 3.53 6.46
CA HIS A 86 7.01 3.93 7.44
C HIS A 86 7.25 5.34 8.03
N ARG A 87 8.49 5.85 7.98
CA ARG A 87 8.78 7.22 8.42
C ARG A 87 8.18 8.29 7.50
N ALA A 88 8.09 7.97 6.20
CA ALA A 88 7.53 8.83 5.17
C ALA A 88 6.09 8.44 4.77
N ILE A 89 5.57 7.32 5.29
CA ILE A 89 4.21 6.84 5.03
C ILE A 89 3.39 6.95 6.31
N ARG A 90 2.30 7.69 6.25
CA ARG A 90 1.38 7.89 7.38
C ARG A 90 0.38 6.75 7.49
N ARG A 91 -0.21 6.37 6.35
CA ARG A 91 -1.22 5.32 6.24
C ARG A 91 -0.96 4.49 4.99
N LEU A 92 -1.14 3.17 5.11
CA LEU A 92 -0.98 2.23 4.02
C LEU A 92 -2.27 1.41 3.85
N ALA A 93 -2.95 1.57 2.72
CA ALA A 93 -4.02 0.67 2.32
C ALA A 93 -3.48 -0.41 1.39
N LEU A 94 -3.67 -1.68 1.77
CA LEU A 94 -3.36 -2.86 0.97
C LEU A 94 -4.63 -3.28 0.23
N LEU A 95 -4.71 -2.95 -1.05
CA LEU A 95 -5.90 -3.17 -1.86
C LEU A 95 -5.74 -4.45 -2.69
N GLY A 96 -6.33 -5.56 -2.24
CA GLY A 96 -6.22 -6.87 -2.89
C GLY A 96 -4.77 -7.39 -2.94
N ALA A 97 -3.96 -7.08 -1.94
CA ALA A 97 -2.59 -7.56 -1.87
C ALA A 97 -2.55 -9.03 -1.42
N PRO A 98 -1.86 -9.92 -2.18
CA PRO A 98 -1.78 -11.34 -1.84
C PRO A 98 -0.73 -11.58 -0.73
N THR A 99 -1.04 -11.19 0.50
CA THR A 99 -0.11 -11.28 1.63
C THR A 99 0.18 -12.72 2.06
N ASP A 100 -0.65 -13.69 1.67
CA ASP A 100 -0.38 -15.13 1.80
C ASP A 100 0.22 -15.74 0.52
N GLY A 101 0.53 -14.88 -0.45
CA GLY A 101 0.96 -15.31 -1.78
C GLY A 101 -0.21 -15.70 -2.69
N THR A 102 0.11 -16.04 -3.93
CA THR A 102 -0.88 -16.49 -4.91
C THR A 102 -0.28 -17.52 -5.88
N TRP A 103 -1.04 -18.58 -6.18
CA TRP A 103 -0.68 -19.56 -7.18
C TRP A 103 -0.97 -19.11 -8.62
N VAL A 104 -1.74 -18.04 -8.78
CA VAL A 104 -2.05 -17.48 -10.11
C VAL A 104 -0.79 -16.96 -10.81
N GLY A 105 0.23 -16.60 -10.05
CA GLY A 105 1.57 -16.32 -10.59
C GLY A 105 2.10 -17.45 -11.48
N LEU A 106 1.78 -18.72 -11.19
CA LEU A 106 2.20 -19.86 -12.01
C LEU A 106 1.58 -19.86 -13.42
N LEU A 107 0.38 -19.30 -13.59
CA LEU A 107 -0.21 -19.13 -14.92
C LEU A 107 0.57 -18.08 -15.74
N GLY A 108 1.10 -17.05 -15.07
CA GLY A 108 2.04 -16.09 -15.66
C GLY A 108 3.41 -16.72 -15.97
N VAL A 109 3.85 -17.71 -15.18
CA VAL A 109 5.07 -18.48 -15.44
C VAL A 109 4.99 -19.23 -16.77
N ALA A 110 3.87 -19.79 -17.13
CA ALA A 110 3.70 -20.51 -18.39
C ALA A 110 3.84 -19.61 -19.63
N THR A 111 3.64 -18.31 -19.50
CA THR A 111 3.66 -17.36 -20.61
C THR A 111 4.86 -16.39 -20.61
N MET A 112 5.36 -15.98 -19.45
CA MET A 112 6.47 -15.01 -19.31
C MET A 112 7.49 -15.40 -18.22
N GLY A 113 7.28 -16.46 -17.52
CA GLY A 113 7.60 -16.55 -16.12
C GLY A 113 8.83 -17.29 -15.70
N LEU A 114 9.58 -17.98 -16.55
CA LEU A 114 10.90 -18.51 -16.12
C LEU A 114 11.89 -17.38 -15.79
N LEU A 115 11.63 -16.16 -16.27
CA LEU A 115 12.52 -15.00 -16.13
C LEU A 115 12.02 -13.96 -15.11
N SER A 116 10.81 -14.10 -14.56
CA SER A 116 10.25 -13.11 -13.63
C SER A 116 10.44 -13.49 -12.17
N GLN A 117 11.43 -12.89 -11.52
CA GLN A 117 11.66 -13.07 -10.08
C GLN A 117 10.45 -12.69 -9.22
N SER A 118 9.73 -11.63 -9.60
CA SER A 118 8.55 -11.17 -8.85
C SER A 118 7.44 -12.21 -8.80
N VAL A 119 7.24 -12.99 -9.87
CA VAL A 119 6.25 -14.06 -9.91
C VAL A 119 6.59 -15.17 -8.92
N TRP A 120 7.85 -15.59 -8.87
CA TRP A 120 8.31 -16.59 -7.91
C TRP A 120 8.20 -16.09 -6.46
N GLN A 121 8.50 -14.82 -6.23
CA GLN A 121 8.36 -14.19 -4.91
C GLN A 121 6.91 -14.07 -4.45
N CYS A 122 5.93 -14.03 -5.37
CA CYS A 122 4.51 -14.02 -5.02
C CYS A 122 3.94 -15.41 -4.66
N LEU A 123 4.71 -16.49 -4.81
CA LEU A 123 4.20 -17.83 -4.45
C LEU A 123 4.02 -17.96 -2.94
N PRO A 124 2.98 -18.67 -2.47
CA PRO A 124 2.73 -18.91 -1.04
C PRO A 124 3.89 -19.61 -0.32
N THR A 125 4.71 -20.35 -1.06
CA THR A 125 5.87 -21.10 -0.53
C THR A 125 7.18 -20.34 -0.61
N SER A 126 7.17 -19.07 -1.04
CA SER A 126 8.39 -18.27 -1.15
C SER A 126 8.85 -17.75 0.20
N ASP A 127 10.17 -17.70 0.40
CA ASP A 127 10.77 -17.06 1.56
C ASP A 127 10.35 -15.59 1.67
N PHE A 128 10.16 -14.91 0.53
CA PHE A 128 9.70 -13.52 0.52
C PHE A 128 8.34 -13.34 1.21
N ILE A 129 7.36 -14.18 0.92
CA ILE A 129 6.04 -14.13 1.57
C ILE A 129 6.17 -14.53 3.05
N ALA A 130 6.96 -15.57 3.35
CA ALA A 130 7.19 -16.01 4.72
C ALA A 130 7.80 -14.89 5.58
N ASP A 131 8.86 -14.25 5.11
CA ASP A 131 9.51 -13.13 5.80
C ASP A 131 8.57 -11.93 5.96
N LEU A 132 7.82 -11.62 4.89
CA LEU A 132 6.89 -10.49 4.88
C LEU A 132 5.78 -10.67 5.92
N ARG A 133 5.31 -11.90 6.12
CA ARG A 133 4.31 -12.22 7.15
C ARG A 133 4.90 -12.24 8.56
N ALA A 134 6.07 -12.83 8.73
CA ALA A 134 6.71 -12.97 10.02
C ALA A 134 7.15 -11.63 10.64
N ALA A 135 7.54 -10.66 9.81
CA ALA A 135 7.97 -9.36 10.32
C ALA A 135 6.76 -8.54 10.84
N PRO A 136 6.86 -7.92 12.02
CA PRO A 136 5.78 -7.09 12.56
C PRO A 136 5.56 -5.83 11.73
N LEU A 137 4.36 -5.26 11.83
CA LEU A 137 4.09 -3.93 11.30
C LEU A 137 4.85 -2.87 12.13
N PRO A 138 5.44 -1.85 11.50
CA PRO A 138 6.11 -0.78 12.21
C PRO A 138 5.16 -0.05 13.16
N PRO A 139 5.60 0.30 14.38
CA PRO A 139 4.78 1.04 15.33
C PRO A 139 4.38 2.41 14.78
N GLY A 140 3.14 2.82 15.01
CA GLY A 140 2.60 4.10 14.56
C GLY A 140 2.20 4.15 13.08
N LEU A 141 2.46 3.09 12.29
CA LEU A 141 1.94 2.97 10.94
C LEU A 141 0.52 2.39 10.97
N ARG A 142 -0.45 3.12 10.43
CA ARG A 142 -1.79 2.56 10.23
C ARG A 142 -1.86 1.81 8.91
N VAL A 143 -2.31 0.57 8.97
CA VAL A 143 -2.46 -0.30 7.81
C VAL A 143 -3.89 -0.83 7.76
N ARG A 144 -4.52 -0.77 6.58
CA ARG A 144 -5.82 -1.41 6.32
C ARG A 144 -5.69 -2.36 5.15
N GLN A 145 -6.18 -3.59 5.32
CA GLN A 145 -6.29 -4.59 4.26
C GLN A 145 -7.72 -4.57 3.71
N ILE A 146 -7.85 -4.36 2.40
CA ILE A 146 -9.15 -4.30 1.72
C ILE A 146 -9.14 -5.33 0.59
N HIS A 147 -10.08 -6.26 0.62
CA HIS A 147 -10.12 -7.41 -0.28
C HIS A 147 -11.48 -7.55 -0.98
N ALA A 148 -11.47 -8.22 -2.13
CA ALA A 148 -12.68 -8.60 -2.85
C ALA A 148 -12.98 -10.08 -2.59
N SER A 149 -14.22 -10.40 -2.21
CA SER A 149 -14.61 -11.77 -1.81
C SER A 149 -14.56 -12.80 -2.95
N GLN A 150 -14.54 -12.35 -4.20
CA GLN A 150 -14.50 -13.20 -5.40
C GLN A 150 -13.24 -12.93 -6.23
N ASP A 151 -12.16 -12.57 -5.57
CA ASP A 151 -10.87 -12.31 -6.22
C ASP A 151 -10.16 -13.62 -6.53
N ALA A 152 -10.24 -14.06 -7.79
CA ALA A 152 -9.58 -15.27 -8.24
C ALA A 152 -8.07 -15.11 -8.47
N LEU A 153 -7.58 -13.85 -8.59
CA LEU A 153 -6.15 -13.57 -8.80
C LEU A 153 -5.39 -13.48 -7.48
N CYS A 154 -6.01 -12.89 -6.49
CA CYS A 154 -5.46 -12.74 -5.14
C CYS A 154 -6.48 -13.29 -4.14
N PRO A 155 -6.48 -14.59 -3.88
CA PRO A 155 -7.39 -15.21 -2.91
C PRO A 155 -7.32 -14.48 -1.57
N LEU A 156 -8.42 -14.50 -0.83
CA LEU A 156 -8.54 -13.82 0.45
C LEU A 156 -7.46 -14.34 1.41
N PRO A 157 -6.53 -13.50 1.87
CA PRO A 157 -5.50 -13.91 2.81
C PRO A 157 -6.02 -13.84 4.25
N GLU A 158 -5.27 -14.40 5.18
CA GLU A 158 -5.44 -14.09 6.60
C GLU A 158 -4.94 -12.66 6.90
N PRO A 159 -5.54 -11.96 7.88
CA PRO A 159 -5.05 -10.68 8.33
C PRO A 159 -3.57 -10.75 8.76
N LEU A 160 -2.82 -9.71 8.45
CA LEU A 160 -1.46 -9.58 8.97
C LEU A 160 -1.50 -9.39 10.50
N GLU A 161 -0.45 -9.83 11.17
CA GLU A 161 -0.30 -9.61 12.61
C GLU A 161 -0.35 -8.11 12.94
N GLY A 162 -1.16 -7.75 13.94
CA GLY A 162 -1.39 -6.36 14.33
C GLY A 162 -2.51 -5.64 13.57
N ILE A 163 -3.17 -6.29 12.62
CA ILE A 163 -4.37 -5.75 11.95
C ILE A 163 -5.61 -6.07 12.79
N ASP A 164 -6.39 -5.04 13.10
CA ASP A 164 -7.71 -5.22 13.71
C ASP A 164 -8.66 -5.86 12.69
N ARG A 165 -9.09 -7.09 12.99
CA ARG A 165 -9.92 -7.89 12.08
C ARG A 165 -11.29 -7.24 11.82
N ASP A 166 -11.83 -6.53 12.77
CA ASP A 166 -13.16 -5.95 12.68
C ASP A 166 -13.15 -4.55 12.01
N HIS A 167 -12.02 -3.83 12.09
CA HIS A 167 -11.93 -2.44 11.62
C HIS A 167 -10.99 -2.25 10.43
N ASP A 168 -9.91 -3.02 10.36
CA ASP A 168 -8.85 -2.81 9.36
C ASP A 168 -8.66 -4.00 8.40
N PHE A 169 -9.53 -5.03 8.47
CA PHE A 169 -9.60 -6.12 7.51
C PHE A 169 -10.96 -6.16 6.82
N ILE A 170 -11.07 -5.47 5.70
CA ILE A 170 -12.35 -5.25 5.00
C ILE A 170 -12.48 -6.18 3.80
N VAL A 171 -13.62 -6.87 3.70
CA VAL A 171 -13.94 -7.73 2.57
C VAL A 171 -15.25 -7.28 1.94
N LEU A 172 -15.23 -6.90 0.67
CA LEU A 172 -16.43 -6.48 -0.06
C LEU A 172 -16.70 -7.40 -1.25
N PRO A 173 -17.96 -7.51 -1.71
CA PRO A 173 -18.30 -8.25 -2.92
C PRO A 173 -17.60 -7.67 -4.16
N GLY A 174 -17.02 -8.55 -4.99
CA GLY A 174 -16.37 -8.18 -6.24
C GLY A 174 -15.16 -9.04 -6.57
N GLY A 175 -14.61 -8.87 -7.75
CA GLY A 175 -13.37 -9.50 -8.22
C GLY A 175 -12.21 -8.51 -8.23
N HIS A 176 -11.04 -8.96 -8.68
CA HIS A 176 -9.79 -8.18 -8.63
C HIS A 176 -9.87 -6.78 -9.26
N SER A 177 -10.48 -6.66 -10.44
CA SER A 177 -10.65 -5.37 -11.11
C SER A 177 -11.63 -4.44 -10.37
N SER A 178 -12.59 -4.98 -9.61
CA SER A 178 -13.54 -4.21 -8.82
C SER A 178 -12.85 -3.33 -7.78
N LEU A 179 -11.70 -3.77 -7.27
CA LEU A 179 -10.91 -3.07 -6.26
C LEU A 179 -10.56 -1.63 -6.68
N VAL A 180 -10.27 -1.40 -7.95
CA VAL A 180 -9.87 -0.07 -8.47
C VAL A 180 -11.02 0.69 -9.13
N VAL A 181 -12.07 -0.01 -9.60
CA VAL A 181 -13.16 0.64 -10.35
C VAL A 181 -14.46 0.80 -9.58
N SER A 182 -14.72 -0.02 -8.56
CA SER A 182 -15.97 0.02 -7.81
C SER A 182 -16.02 1.17 -6.81
N HIS A 183 -17.18 1.78 -6.68
CA HIS A 183 -17.41 2.87 -5.72
C HIS A 183 -17.41 2.36 -4.25
N GLY A 184 -17.77 1.11 -4.01
CA GLY A 184 -17.72 0.51 -2.68
C GLY A 184 -16.31 0.51 -2.12
N PHE A 185 -15.35 -0.02 -2.86
CA PHE A 185 -13.93 -0.05 -2.46
C PHE A 185 -13.33 1.36 -2.31
N TYR A 186 -13.73 2.29 -3.20
CA TYR A 186 -13.31 3.68 -3.07
C TYR A 186 -13.80 4.31 -1.75
N ARG A 187 -15.04 4.06 -1.33
CA ARG A 187 -15.58 4.59 -0.06
C ARG A 187 -14.80 4.09 1.15
N GLU A 188 -14.42 2.81 1.16
CA GLU A 188 -13.61 2.25 2.24
C GLU A 188 -12.20 2.89 2.29
N LEU A 189 -11.57 3.08 1.14
CA LEU A 189 -10.30 3.80 1.05
C LEU A 189 -10.44 5.24 1.52
N LYS A 190 -11.49 5.94 1.08
CA LYS A 190 -11.77 7.32 1.48
C LYS A 190 -11.97 7.43 2.99
N SER A 191 -12.81 6.57 3.56
CA SER A 191 -13.05 6.50 5.01
C SER A 191 -11.74 6.32 5.76
N PHE A 192 -10.92 5.35 5.38
CA PHE A 192 -9.62 5.09 6.02
C PHE A 192 -8.69 6.31 6.01
N PHE A 193 -8.65 7.04 4.90
CA PHE A 193 -7.79 8.21 4.78
C PHE A 193 -8.39 9.51 5.35
N GLU A 194 -9.64 9.50 5.77
CA GLU A 194 -10.32 10.63 6.43
C GLU A 194 -10.44 10.45 7.95
N GLU A 195 -10.20 9.25 8.48
CA GLU A 195 -10.21 9.01 9.91
C GLU A 195 -9.20 9.92 10.62
N SER A 196 -9.67 10.70 11.60
CA SER A 196 -8.80 11.57 12.39
C SER A 196 -7.82 10.75 13.23
N HIS A 197 -6.55 11.16 13.23
CA HIS A 197 -5.57 10.64 14.18
C HIS A 197 -5.85 11.24 15.56
N GLY A 198 -5.93 10.39 16.57
CA GLY A 198 -5.91 10.86 17.96
C GLY A 198 -4.57 11.50 18.39
N ASP A 199 -3.57 11.55 17.51
CA ASP A 199 -2.24 12.09 17.76
C ASP A 199 -2.00 13.51 17.22
N ASP A 200 -2.88 14.06 16.39
CA ASP A 200 -2.74 15.46 15.93
C ASP A 200 -3.09 16.49 17.05
N ALA A 201 -3.49 16.01 18.24
CA ALA A 201 -3.86 16.87 19.39
C ALA A 201 -2.68 17.23 20.32
N ARG A 202 -1.44 16.80 20.01
CA ARG A 202 -0.25 17.19 20.78
C ARG A 202 0.71 18.02 19.95
N SER A 203 0.28 19.21 19.53
CA SER A 203 1.20 20.32 19.25
C SER A 203 1.67 20.87 20.59
N PRO A 204 2.97 20.91 20.88
CA PRO A 204 3.50 21.68 22.00
C PRO A 204 3.58 23.15 21.57
N GLY A 205 2.47 23.86 21.73
CA GLY A 205 2.37 25.28 21.45
C GLY A 205 1.74 26.02 22.62
N GLY A 206 2.54 26.46 23.53
CA GLY A 206 2.08 27.26 24.67
C GLY A 206 3.12 27.35 25.76
N HIS A 207 4.27 27.92 25.45
CA HIS A 207 5.11 28.51 26.50
C HIS A 207 4.46 29.80 26.97
N ASP A 208 3.87 29.71 28.16
CA ASP A 208 3.50 30.85 28.97
C ASP A 208 4.76 31.70 29.23
N ALA A 209 4.82 32.84 28.57
CA ALA A 209 5.71 33.94 28.91
C ALA A 209 4.87 34.94 29.71
N GLU A 210 4.68 34.64 31.01
CA GLU A 210 4.22 35.67 31.93
C GLU A 210 4.72 35.32 33.33
N ALA A 211 5.70 36.09 33.79
CA ALA A 211 5.96 36.49 35.14
C ALA A 211 7.45 36.81 35.35
N ALA A 212 7.83 38.05 35.07
CA ALA A 212 8.91 38.72 35.78
C ALA A 212 8.71 40.23 35.66
N ALA A 213 7.84 40.75 36.50
CA ALA A 213 7.83 42.16 36.88
C ALA A 213 7.37 42.23 38.34
N GLU A 214 8.35 42.18 39.24
CA GLU A 214 8.43 42.95 40.50
C GLU A 214 9.81 42.73 41.11
#